data_f261a40d4c0516ccbadfb0ef6f304fe1
#
_entry.id   f261a40d4c0516ccbadfb0ef6f304fe1
#
_cell.length_a   1.000
_cell.length_b   1.000
_cell.length_c   1.000
_cell.angle_alpha   90.00
_cell.angle_beta   90.00
_cell.angle_gamma   90.00
#
_symmetry.space_group_name_H-M   'P 1'
#
loop_
_entity.id
_entity.type
_entity.pdbx_description
1 polymer ?
#
loop_
_entity_poly.entity_id
_entity_poly.type
_entity_poly.pdbx_seq_one_letter_code
_entity_poly.pdbx_strand_id
1 'polypeptide(L)'
;MFDLTTATKAADRDFGAIIDRLDQLTEPDWERPVRCDGWTVRSLARHLIAASRGQAEGLRRSAAGQHALAALDPPRERATGEVLTALRAGREELLLALGALPDAALAGLAPLPFGLLPVPVALQIVPLEYGFHRNDLDWALGEHGPLSEDIASSLLGLAPGLMPILAAGTPVGPPGVAPDAPTAYLLAAASATVGAAFDGTAWTVAPEALDAPDTCQIRGDDSPVALFIMGRIGTDHPDLTVSDLAVARRFKRYFPGP
;
A
#
# COMPACT_ATOMS: atom_id res chain seq x y z
N MET A 1 11.00 3.48 9.32
CA MET A 1 11.14 2.67 8.09
C MET A 1 11.65 1.29 8.45
N PHE A 2 11.16 0.25 7.77
CA PHE A 2 11.57 -1.15 8.01
C PHE A 2 13.00 -1.42 7.52
N ASP A 3 13.80 -2.12 8.30
CA ASP A 3 14.95 -2.91 7.84
C ASP A 3 14.48 -4.31 7.38
N LEU A 4 15.38 -5.15 6.88
CA LEU A 4 15.03 -6.48 6.39
C LEU A 4 14.35 -7.35 7.46
N THR A 5 14.83 -7.31 8.70
CA THR A 5 14.30 -8.13 9.80
C THR A 5 12.90 -7.69 10.18
N THR A 6 12.67 -6.38 10.34
CA THR A 6 11.38 -5.81 10.70
C THR A 6 10.37 -5.91 9.56
N ALA A 7 10.81 -5.73 8.29
CA ALA A 7 9.98 -5.96 7.11
C ALA A 7 9.49 -7.42 7.04
N THR A 8 10.40 -8.38 7.24
CA THR A 8 10.06 -9.80 7.24
C THR A 8 9.03 -10.14 8.32
N LYS A 9 9.25 -9.65 9.56
CA LYS A 9 8.33 -9.91 10.68
C LYS A 9 6.95 -9.29 10.46
N ALA A 10 6.89 -8.06 9.94
CA ALA A 10 5.63 -7.39 9.67
C ALA A 10 4.84 -8.08 8.54
N ALA A 11 5.51 -8.45 7.44
CA ALA A 11 4.90 -9.20 6.36
C ALA A 11 4.39 -10.58 6.83
N ASP A 12 5.19 -11.29 7.62
CA ASP A 12 4.83 -12.60 8.17
C ASP A 12 3.61 -12.53 9.09
N ARG A 13 3.59 -11.55 10.00
CA ARG A 13 2.48 -11.28 10.93
C ARG A 13 1.18 -11.03 10.18
N ASP A 14 1.18 -10.08 9.25
CA ASP A 14 -0.06 -9.63 8.62
C ASP A 14 -0.53 -10.62 7.56
N PHE A 15 0.36 -11.23 6.79
CA PHE A 15 -0.01 -12.27 5.83
C PHE A 15 -0.52 -13.54 6.55
N GLY A 16 0.11 -13.93 7.68
CA GLY A 16 -0.38 -15.01 8.53
C GLY A 16 -1.79 -14.73 9.03
N ALA A 17 -2.03 -13.53 9.58
CA ALA A 17 -3.34 -13.12 10.07
C ALA A 17 -4.42 -13.12 8.99
N ILE A 18 -4.09 -12.71 7.74
CA ILE A 18 -5.01 -12.80 6.60
C ILE A 18 -5.40 -14.27 6.34
N ILE A 19 -4.42 -15.17 6.27
CA ILE A 19 -4.66 -16.59 6.01
C ILE A 19 -5.55 -17.20 7.10
N ASP A 20 -5.24 -16.91 8.37
CA ASP A 20 -6.00 -17.42 9.52
C ASP A 20 -7.45 -16.93 9.52
N ARG A 21 -7.69 -15.67 9.10
CA ARG A 21 -9.03 -15.12 8.91
C ARG A 21 -9.78 -15.81 7.78
N LEU A 22 -9.14 -15.92 6.62
CA LEU A 22 -9.76 -16.54 5.44
C LEU A 22 -10.12 -18.00 5.66
N ASP A 23 -9.34 -18.73 6.48
CA ASP A 23 -9.59 -20.14 6.81
C ASP A 23 -10.86 -20.34 7.66
N GLN A 24 -11.33 -19.31 8.34
CA GLN A 24 -12.51 -19.33 9.20
C GLN A 24 -13.80 -18.87 8.49
N LEU A 25 -13.69 -18.39 7.23
CA LEU A 25 -14.83 -17.83 6.50
C LEU A 25 -15.75 -18.90 5.94
N THR A 26 -17.05 -18.60 5.97
CA THR A 26 -18.07 -19.35 5.22
C THR A 26 -18.09 -18.90 3.76
N GLU A 27 -18.63 -19.74 2.86
CA GLU A 27 -18.68 -19.39 1.43
C GLU A 27 -19.33 -18.02 1.11
N PRO A 28 -20.43 -17.61 1.78
CA PRO A 28 -20.98 -16.26 1.59
C PRO A 28 -20.03 -15.12 1.99
N ASP A 29 -19.13 -15.31 2.95
CA ASP A 29 -18.20 -14.26 3.39
C ASP A 29 -17.18 -13.92 2.32
N TRP A 30 -16.84 -14.88 1.44
CA TRP A 30 -15.90 -14.64 0.33
C TRP A 30 -16.42 -13.64 -0.72
N GLU A 31 -17.74 -13.42 -0.77
CA GLU A 31 -18.37 -12.47 -1.68
C GLU A 31 -18.61 -11.08 -1.06
N ARG A 32 -18.23 -10.88 0.21
CA ARG A 32 -18.32 -9.56 0.85
C ARG A 32 -17.41 -8.55 0.15
N PRO A 33 -17.89 -7.31 -0.07
CA PRO A 33 -17.06 -6.26 -0.64
C PRO A 33 -15.94 -5.86 0.33
N VAL A 34 -14.78 -5.51 -0.19
CA VAL A 34 -13.67 -4.87 0.52
C VAL A 34 -13.57 -3.40 0.12
N ARG A 35 -12.67 -2.62 0.76
CA ARG A 35 -12.49 -1.19 0.44
C ARG A 35 -11.69 -0.89 -0.83
N CYS A 36 -11.38 -1.90 -1.62
CA CYS A 36 -10.84 -1.75 -2.97
C CYS A 36 -11.99 -1.74 -3.96
N ASP A 37 -12.07 -0.76 -4.85
CA ASP A 37 -13.20 -0.59 -5.76
C ASP A 37 -13.47 -1.83 -6.61
N GLY A 38 -14.69 -2.38 -6.49
CA GLY A 38 -15.14 -3.54 -7.24
C GLY A 38 -14.57 -4.89 -6.75
N TRP A 39 -13.83 -4.91 -5.63
CA TRP A 39 -13.28 -6.15 -5.10
C TRP A 39 -14.15 -6.78 -4.02
N THR A 40 -14.11 -8.11 -3.98
CA THR A 40 -14.62 -8.94 -2.89
C THR A 40 -13.44 -9.54 -2.13
N VAL A 41 -13.73 -10.17 -0.97
CA VAL A 41 -12.74 -10.96 -0.21
C VAL A 41 -12.06 -12.00 -1.12
N ARG A 42 -12.81 -12.64 -2.02
CA ARG A 42 -12.28 -13.60 -2.99
C ARG A 42 -11.27 -12.97 -3.96
N SER A 43 -11.58 -11.79 -4.51
CA SER A 43 -10.65 -11.09 -5.40
C SER A 43 -9.43 -10.56 -4.66
N LEU A 44 -9.57 -10.10 -3.42
CA LEU A 44 -8.47 -9.74 -2.55
C LEU A 44 -7.52 -10.93 -2.33
N ALA A 45 -8.05 -12.09 -1.98
CA ALA A 45 -7.24 -13.29 -1.76
C ALA A 45 -6.47 -13.72 -3.04
N ARG A 46 -7.11 -13.62 -4.21
CA ARG A 46 -6.44 -13.89 -5.49
C ARG A 46 -5.35 -12.88 -5.81
N HIS A 47 -5.58 -11.60 -5.52
CA HIS A 47 -4.57 -10.56 -5.66
C HIS A 47 -3.34 -10.88 -4.79
N LEU A 48 -3.53 -11.27 -3.53
CA LEU A 48 -2.43 -11.60 -2.62
C LEU A 48 -1.61 -12.83 -3.07
N ILE A 49 -2.22 -13.81 -3.76
CA ILE A 49 -1.47 -14.91 -4.39
C ILE A 49 -0.53 -14.38 -5.49
N ALA A 50 -1.00 -13.47 -6.32
CA ALA A 50 -0.20 -12.88 -7.38
C ALA A 50 0.89 -11.95 -6.80
N ALA A 51 0.52 -11.11 -5.84
CA ALA A 51 1.43 -10.18 -5.17
C ALA A 51 2.58 -10.92 -4.47
N SER A 52 2.29 -11.94 -3.66
CA SER A 52 3.33 -12.70 -2.93
C SER A 52 4.33 -13.37 -3.87
N ARG A 53 3.85 -13.98 -4.95
CA ARG A 53 4.71 -14.61 -5.96
C ARG A 53 5.56 -13.59 -6.70
N GLY A 54 4.95 -12.46 -7.10
CA GLY A 54 5.66 -11.38 -7.78
C GLY A 54 6.75 -10.75 -6.91
N GLN A 55 6.44 -10.53 -5.65
CA GLN A 55 7.39 -10.00 -4.67
C GLN A 55 8.52 -10.99 -4.39
N ALA A 56 8.21 -12.27 -4.15
CA ALA A 56 9.21 -13.30 -3.94
C ALA A 56 10.15 -13.46 -5.15
N GLU A 57 9.61 -13.46 -6.36
CA GLU A 57 10.40 -13.54 -7.58
C GLU A 57 11.28 -12.29 -7.77
N GLY A 58 10.73 -11.10 -7.52
CA GLY A 58 11.47 -9.84 -7.60
C GLY A 58 12.65 -9.81 -6.62
N LEU A 59 12.46 -10.27 -5.39
CA LEU A 59 13.53 -10.36 -4.40
C LEU A 59 14.60 -11.39 -4.78
N ARG A 60 14.20 -12.56 -5.28
CA ARG A 60 15.15 -13.57 -5.79
C ARG A 60 16.00 -13.05 -6.96
N ARG A 61 15.38 -12.34 -7.89
CA ARG A 61 16.07 -11.68 -9.02
C ARG A 61 17.04 -10.61 -8.54
N SER A 62 16.61 -9.79 -7.58
CA SER A 62 17.48 -8.80 -6.94
C SER A 62 18.71 -9.44 -6.33
N ALA A 63 18.55 -10.53 -5.57
CA ALA A 63 19.65 -11.30 -4.98
C ALA A 63 20.61 -11.86 -6.04
N ALA A 64 20.10 -12.18 -7.24
CA ALA A 64 20.89 -12.66 -8.39
C ALA A 64 21.44 -11.52 -9.28
N GLY A 65 21.25 -10.25 -8.92
CA GLY A 65 21.66 -9.08 -9.73
C GLY A 65 20.86 -8.93 -11.03
N GLN A 66 19.66 -9.49 -11.11
CA GLN A 66 18.77 -9.44 -12.28
C GLN A 66 17.68 -8.38 -12.06
N HIS A 67 17.41 -7.53 -13.07
CA HIS A 67 16.50 -6.40 -12.94
C HIS A 67 15.30 -6.44 -13.89
N ALA A 68 15.15 -7.51 -14.70
CA ALA A 68 13.99 -7.68 -15.56
C ALA A 68 12.81 -8.24 -14.77
N LEU A 69 11.63 -7.63 -14.89
CA LEU A 69 10.38 -8.19 -14.36
C LEU A 69 10.08 -9.55 -15.02
N ALA A 70 9.64 -10.51 -14.21
CA ALA A 70 9.06 -11.73 -14.75
C ALA A 70 7.60 -11.43 -15.14
N ALA A 71 7.18 -11.94 -16.30
CA ALA A 71 5.76 -12.07 -16.56
C ALA A 71 5.19 -13.10 -15.58
N LEU A 72 4.24 -12.66 -14.77
CA LEU A 72 3.49 -13.55 -13.88
C LEU A 72 2.23 -14.00 -14.59
N ASP A 73 1.91 -15.28 -14.49
CA ASP A 73 0.63 -15.78 -14.95
C ASP A 73 -0.49 -15.09 -14.15
N PRO A 74 -1.57 -14.67 -14.84
CA PRO A 74 -2.72 -14.11 -14.14
C PRO A 74 -3.30 -15.15 -13.16
N PRO A 75 -3.86 -14.72 -12.03
CA PRO A 75 -4.47 -15.63 -11.07
C PRO A 75 -5.63 -16.37 -11.74
N ARG A 76 -5.57 -17.71 -11.67
CA ARG A 76 -6.61 -18.59 -12.20
C ARG A 76 -7.80 -18.66 -11.25
N GLU A 77 -8.99 -18.94 -11.79
CA GLU A 77 -10.13 -19.35 -10.97
C GLU A 77 -9.77 -20.59 -10.15
N ARG A 78 -10.05 -20.55 -8.84
CA ARG A 78 -9.71 -21.62 -7.89
C ARG A 78 -10.86 -21.82 -6.90
N ALA A 79 -11.06 -23.05 -6.46
CA ALA A 79 -11.91 -23.34 -5.32
C ALA A 79 -11.28 -22.74 -4.03
N THR A 80 -12.10 -22.44 -3.02
CA THR A 80 -11.68 -21.79 -1.77
C THR A 80 -10.49 -22.50 -1.10
N GLY A 81 -10.51 -23.84 -1.01
CA GLY A 81 -9.41 -24.62 -0.44
C GLY A 81 -8.09 -24.52 -1.23
N GLU A 82 -8.18 -24.39 -2.56
CA GLU A 82 -7.00 -24.15 -3.41
C GLU A 82 -6.45 -22.74 -3.24
N VAL A 83 -7.31 -21.75 -2.98
CA VAL A 83 -6.89 -20.36 -2.69
C VAL A 83 -6.06 -20.32 -1.40
N LEU A 84 -6.56 -20.94 -0.32
CA LEU A 84 -5.86 -21.01 0.97
C LEU A 84 -4.51 -21.74 0.84
N THR A 85 -4.48 -22.86 0.12
CA THR A 85 -3.23 -23.60 -0.15
C THR A 85 -2.23 -22.73 -0.91
N ALA A 86 -2.68 -21.99 -1.93
CA ALA A 86 -1.83 -21.11 -2.72
C ALA A 86 -1.33 -19.90 -1.91
N LEU A 87 -2.13 -19.33 -1.00
CA LEU A 87 -1.72 -18.26 -0.10
C LEU A 87 -0.64 -18.73 0.88
N ARG A 88 -0.82 -19.91 1.50
CA ARG A 88 0.20 -20.51 2.40
C ARG A 88 1.53 -20.73 1.67
N ALA A 89 1.48 -21.28 0.46
CA ALA A 89 2.68 -21.45 -0.37
C ALA A 89 3.31 -20.10 -0.74
N GLY A 90 2.51 -19.11 -1.15
CA GLY A 90 3.00 -17.77 -1.49
C GLY A 90 3.66 -17.05 -0.30
N ARG A 91 3.10 -17.20 0.92
CA ARG A 91 3.73 -16.68 2.14
C ARG A 91 5.07 -17.33 2.40
N GLU A 92 5.16 -18.66 2.32
CA GLU A 92 6.42 -19.38 2.50
C GLU A 92 7.48 -18.96 1.47
N GLU A 93 7.12 -18.89 0.19
CA GLU A 93 8.02 -18.43 -0.88
C GLU A 93 8.54 -17.01 -0.64
N LEU A 94 7.67 -16.09 -0.19
CA LEU A 94 8.05 -14.71 0.13
C LEU A 94 9.01 -14.64 1.31
N LEU A 95 8.72 -15.35 2.40
CA LEU A 95 9.58 -15.36 3.59
C LEU A 95 10.95 -15.98 3.30
N LEU A 96 10.99 -17.04 2.49
CA LEU A 96 12.25 -17.63 2.02
C LEU A 96 13.05 -16.63 1.16
N ALA A 97 12.38 -15.89 0.27
CA ALA A 97 13.05 -14.90 -0.57
C ALA A 97 13.60 -13.71 0.25
N LEU A 98 12.84 -13.23 1.25
CA LEU A 98 13.32 -12.20 2.18
C LEU A 98 14.50 -12.71 3.02
N GLY A 99 14.40 -13.91 3.58
CA GLY A 99 15.47 -14.50 4.41
C GLY A 99 16.75 -14.86 3.65
N ALA A 100 16.66 -15.05 2.34
CA ALA A 100 17.80 -15.34 1.46
C ALA A 100 18.43 -14.08 0.83
N LEU A 101 17.88 -12.88 1.09
CA LEU A 101 18.39 -11.63 0.50
C LEU A 101 19.77 -11.28 1.12
N PRO A 102 20.86 -11.28 0.34
CA PRO A 102 22.18 -10.98 0.88
C PRO A 102 22.36 -9.47 1.12
N ASP A 103 23.20 -9.10 2.08
CA ASP A 103 23.49 -7.69 2.40
C ASP A 103 23.91 -6.87 1.17
N ALA A 104 24.67 -7.48 0.26
CA ALA A 104 25.09 -6.83 -0.98
C ALA A 104 23.91 -6.43 -1.88
N ALA A 105 22.78 -7.14 -1.83
CA ALA A 105 21.58 -6.80 -2.59
C ALA A 105 20.81 -5.59 -1.98
N LEU A 106 21.03 -5.27 -0.70
CA LEU A 106 20.32 -4.16 -0.04
C LEU A 106 20.61 -2.79 -0.67
N ALA A 107 21.75 -2.62 -1.33
CA ALA A 107 22.09 -1.42 -2.09
C ALA A 107 21.60 -1.47 -3.56
N GLY A 108 20.97 -2.56 -3.96
CA GLY A 108 20.55 -2.84 -5.33
C GLY A 108 19.12 -2.42 -5.63
N LEU A 109 18.62 -2.96 -6.75
CA LEU A 109 17.26 -2.73 -7.24
C LEU A 109 16.49 -4.07 -7.24
N ALA A 110 15.20 -4.03 -6.89
CA ALA A 110 14.29 -5.16 -6.95
C ALA A 110 13.22 -4.93 -8.04
N PRO A 111 13.06 -5.83 -9.00
CA PRO A 111 12.00 -5.77 -10.00
C PRO A 111 10.70 -6.30 -9.39
N LEU A 112 9.88 -5.41 -8.83
CA LEU A 112 8.57 -5.72 -8.27
C LEU A 112 7.45 -5.51 -9.30
N PRO A 113 6.21 -6.02 -9.06
CA PRO A 113 5.08 -5.78 -9.97
C PRO A 113 4.81 -4.31 -10.28
N PHE A 114 5.19 -3.40 -9.39
CA PHE A 114 5.04 -1.95 -9.54
C PHE A 114 6.17 -1.27 -10.32
N GLY A 115 7.23 -1.99 -10.65
CA GLY A 115 8.41 -1.47 -11.35
C GLY A 115 9.73 -1.87 -10.70
N LEU A 116 10.82 -1.28 -11.20
CA LEU A 116 12.17 -1.47 -10.67
C LEU A 116 12.41 -0.47 -9.54
N LEU A 117 12.49 -0.96 -8.30
CA LEU A 117 12.60 -0.13 -7.10
C LEU A 117 13.91 -0.41 -6.34
N PRO A 118 14.47 0.60 -5.64
CA PRO A 118 15.53 0.34 -4.66
C PRO A 118 15.07 -0.69 -3.63
N VAL A 119 15.94 -1.65 -3.27
CA VAL A 119 15.60 -2.70 -2.29
C VAL A 119 15.11 -2.11 -0.95
N PRO A 120 15.70 -1.02 -0.40
CA PRO A 120 15.14 -0.40 0.81
C PRO A 120 13.68 0.07 0.66
N VAL A 121 13.27 0.52 -0.53
CA VAL A 121 11.88 0.89 -0.83
C VAL A 121 11.01 -0.37 -0.96
N ALA A 122 11.50 -1.42 -1.61
CA ALA A 122 10.83 -2.71 -1.71
C ALA A 122 10.52 -3.30 -0.32
N LEU A 123 11.46 -3.19 0.64
CA LEU A 123 11.29 -3.62 2.03
C LEU A 123 10.23 -2.82 2.80
N GLN A 124 9.87 -1.61 2.34
CA GLN A 124 8.71 -0.90 2.90
C GLN A 124 7.41 -1.40 2.26
N ILE A 125 7.40 -1.56 0.93
CA ILE A 125 6.19 -1.89 0.17
C ILE A 125 5.69 -3.31 0.50
N VAL A 126 6.59 -4.29 0.68
CA VAL A 126 6.20 -5.67 0.97
C VAL A 126 5.31 -5.79 2.22
N PRO A 127 5.68 -5.29 3.40
CA PRO A 127 4.78 -5.36 4.56
C PRO A 127 3.55 -4.45 4.43
N LEU A 128 3.64 -3.31 3.73
CA LEU A 128 2.48 -2.44 3.49
C LEU A 128 1.37 -3.18 2.72
N GLU A 129 1.73 -4.00 1.73
CA GLU A 129 0.80 -4.83 0.96
C GLU A 129 -0.11 -5.66 1.89
N TYR A 130 0.51 -6.41 2.82
CA TYR A 130 -0.24 -7.28 3.73
C TYR A 130 -0.93 -6.51 4.85
N GLY A 131 -0.32 -5.46 5.38
CA GLY A 131 -0.89 -4.65 6.44
C GLY A 131 -2.18 -3.93 6.01
N PHE A 132 -2.18 -3.31 4.82
CA PHE A 132 -3.38 -2.67 4.27
C PHE A 132 -4.47 -3.69 3.92
N HIS A 133 -4.11 -4.78 3.27
CA HIS A 133 -5.09 -5.79 2.88
C HIS A 133 -5.64 -6.62 4.05
N ARG A 134 -4.88 -6.76 5.14
CA ARG A 134 -5.43 -7.24 6.41
C ARG A 134 -6.51 -6.30 6.93
N ASN A 135 -6.25 -5.00 6.95
CA ASN A 135 -7.22 -3.99 7.38
C ASN A 135 -8.43 -3.92 6.43
N ASP A 136 -8.26 -4.13 5.11
CA ASP A 136 -9.37 -4.24 4.16
C ASP A 136 -10.24 -5.48 4.42
N LEU A 137 -9.63 -6.61 4.77
CA LEU A 137 -10.33 -7.85 5.14
C LEU A 137 -11.08 -7.70 6.46
N ASP A 138 -10.42 -7.16 7.51
CA ASP A 138 -11.02 -6.91 8.81
C ASP A 138 -12.27 -6.00 8.65
N TRP A 139 -12.16 -4.95 7.82
CA TRP A 139 -13.29 -4.08 7.51
C TRP A 139 -14.45 -4.82 6.83
N ALA A 140 -14.17 -5.67 5.85
CA ALA A 140 -15.19 -6.48 5.17
C ALA A 140 -15.93 -7.42 6.13
N LEU A 141 -15.27 -7.84 7.21
CA LEU A 141 -15.83 -8.70 8.27
C LEU A 141 -16.52 -7.91 9.38
N GLY A 142 -16.56 -6.56 9.29
CA GLY A 142 -17.20 -5.68 10.27
C GLY A 142 -16.28 -5.28 11.43
N GLU A 143 -14.99 -5.54 11.34
CA GLU A 143 -13.99 -5.14 12.31
C GLU A 143 -13.28 -3.85 11.84
N HIS A 144 -13.55 -2.75 12.51
CA HIS A 144 -13.06 -1.41 12.11
C HIS A 144 -11.89 -0.97 13.00
N GLY A 145 -10.79 -1.73 12.97
CA GLY A 145 -9.57 -1.41 13.71
C GLY A 145 -8.61 -0.49 12.93
N PRO A 146 -7.68 0.18 13.64
CA PRO A 146 -6.63 0.96 13.01
C PRO A 146 -5.61 0.03 12.30
N LEU A 147 -4.83 0.60 11.38
CA LEU A 147 -3.57 -0.02 10.95
C LEU A 147 -2.63 -0.17 12.15
N SER A 148 -1.78 -1.19 12.13
CA SER A 148 -0.70 -1.26 13.10
C SER A 148 0.25 -0.07 12.94
N GLU A 149 0.83 0.39 14.06
CA GLU A 149 1.67 1.58 14.10
C GLU A 149 2.84 1.53 13.11
N ASP A 150 3.50 0.37 12.99
CA ASP A 150 4.60 0.14 12.07
C ASP A 150 4.20 0.25 10.60
N ILE A 151 3.00 -0.22 10.23
CA ILE A 151 2.45 -0.10 8.87
C ILE A 151 2.08 1.36 8.57
N ALA A 152 1.36 2.02 9.50
CA ALA A 152 0.94 3.40 9.30
C ALA A 152 2.15 4.35 9.18
N SER A 153 3.10 4.28 10.11
CA SER A 153 4.31 5.12 10.10
C SER A 153 5.22 4.84 8.89
N SER A 154 5.29 3.57 8.43
CA SER A 154 6.05 3.24 7.22
C SER A 154 5.45 3.88 5.97
N LEU A 155 4.11 3.84 5.80
CA LEU A 155 3.47 4.53 4.68
C LEU A 155 3.72 6.03 4.72
N LEU A 156 3.55 6.66 5.89
CA LEU A 156 3.76 8.10 6.05
C LEU A 156 5.20 8.51 5.70
N GLY A 157 6.18 7.70 6.07
CA GLY A 157 7.58 7.90 5.68
C GLY A 157 7.84 7.72 4.19
N LEU A 158 7.05 6.89 3.48
CA LEU A 158 7.13 6.70 2.04
C LEU A 158 6.32 7.74 1.24
N ALA A 159 5.30 8.35 1.84
CA ALA A 159 4.34 9.20 1.14
C ALA A 159 4.99 10.29 0.29
N PRO A 160 6.07 10.99 0.72
CA PRO A 160 6.72 11.99 -0.11
C PRO A 160 7.28 11.44 -1.44
N GLY A 161 7.75 10.20 -1.46
CA GLY A 161 8.21 9.52 -2.68
C GLY A 161 7.09 8.83 -3.45
N LEU A 162 6.07 8.34 -2.76
CA LEU A 162 4.95 7.60 -3.35
C LEU A 162 3.95 8.52 -4.06
N MET A 163 3.57 9.64 -3.45
CA MET A 163 2.54 10.53 -3.99
C MET A 163 2.87 11.07 -5.39
N PRO A 164 4.10 11.50 -5.72
CA PRO A 164 4.45 11.86 -7.10
C PRO A 164 4.26 10.72 -8.09
N ILE A 165 4.55 9.48 -7.69
CA ILE A 165 4.34 8.28 -8.52
C ILE A 165 2.83 8.06 -8.76
N LEU A 166 2.01 8.19 -7.73
CA LEU A 166 0.55 8.08 -7.85
C LEU A 166 -0.02 9.17 -8.77
N ALA A 167 0.48 10.41 -8.66
CA ALA A 167 0.07 11.50 -9.53
C ALA A 167 0.45 11.26 -11.01
N ALA A 168 1.65 10.71 -11.26
CA ALA A 168 2.12 10.39 -12.61
C ALA A 168 1.47 9.14 -13.23
N GLY A 169 0.83 8.31 -12.42
CA GLY A 169 0.31 7.01 -12.79
C GLY A 169 1.32 5.87 -12.60
N THR A 170 0.80 4.69 -12.38
CA THR A 170 1.57 3.46 -12.17
C THR A 170 1.25 2.44 -13.26
N PRO A 171 2.06 1.39 -13.45
CA PRO A 171 1.71 0.29 -14.35
C PRO A 171 0.38 -0.40 -14.01
N VAL A 172 -0.12 -0.22 -12.79
CA VAL A 172 -1.35 -0.85 -12.27
C VAL A 172 -2.48 0.14 -12.00
N GLY A 173 -2.26 1.47 -12.20
CA GLY A 173 -3.26 2.49 -11.96
C GLY A 173 -3.13 3.71 -12.88
N PRO A 174 -4.25 4.38 -13.19
CA PRO A 174 -4.23 5.56 -14.04
C PRO A 174 -3.47 6.72 -13.38
N PRO A 175 -2.97 7.70 -14.17
CA PRO A 175 -2.43 8.93 -13.63
C PRO A 175 -3.51 9.74 -12.91
N GLY A 176 -3.09 10.53 -11.92
CA GLY A 176 -3.93 11.55 -11.32
C GLY A 176 -4.33 12.63 -12.32
N VAL A 177 -5.48 13.24 -12.08
CA VAL A 177 -5.91 14.42 -12.85
C VAL A 177 -5.11 15.62 -12.35
N ALA A 178 -4.55 16.44 -13.23
CA ALA A 178 -3.92 17.69 -12.82
C ALA A 178 -4.96 18.67 -12.25
N PRO A 179 -4.65 19.41 -11.18
CA PRO A 179 -5.51 20.48 -10.71
C PRO A 179 -5.71 21.59 -11.74
N ASP A 180 -6.89 22.18 -11.78
CA ASP A 180 -7.20 23.33 -12.67
C ASP A 180 -6.56 24.66 -12.20
N ALA A 181 -6.07 24.70 -10.96
CA ALA A 181 -5.43 25.86 -10.34
C ALA A 181 -4.41 25.41 -9.28
N PRO A 182 -3.48 26.29 -8.85
CA PRO A 182 -2.59 26.00 -7.73
C PRO A 182 -3.38 25.49 -6.53
N THR A 183 -2.89 24.40 -5.93
CA THR A 183 -3.58 23.67 -4.86
C THR A 183 -2.53 23.09 -3.92
N ALA A 184 -2.77 23.20 -2.61
CA ALA A 184 -1.84 22.65 -1.63
C ALA A 184 -2.55 21.83 -0.54
N TYR A 185 -1.86 20.81 -0.06
CA TYR A 185 -2.27 19.92 1.02
C TYR A 185 -1.19 19.83 2.09
N LEU A 186 -1.62 19.79 3.34
CA LEU A 186 -0.81 19.41 4.48
C LEU A 186 -1.46 18.20 5.13
N LEU A 187 -0.83 17.05 5.01
CA LEU A 187 -1.21 15.82 5.70
C LEU A 187 -0.38 15.76 6.99
N ALA A 188 -1.02 15.99 8.13
CA ALA A 188 -0.36 16.04 9.43
C ALA A 188 -0.82 14.87 10.30
N ALA A 189 0.03 13.87 10.43
CA ALA A 189 -0.12 12.73 11.32
C ALA A 189 0.68 12.95 12.62
N ALA A 190 0.53 12.06 13.59
CA ALA A 190 1.24 12.16 14.85
C ALA A 190 2.75 12.02 14.69
N SER A 191 3.21 11.09 13.83
CA SER A 191 4.64 10.78 13.63
C SER A 191 5.27 11.49 12.43
N ALA A 192 4.47 12.05 11.51
CA ALA A 192 4.97 12.62 10.26
C ALA A 192 4.09 13.73 9.71
N THR A 193 4.70 14.59 8.91
CA THR A 193 4.02 15.62 8.13
C THR A 193 4.41 15.45 6.66
N VAL A 194 3.42 15.54 5.75
CA VAL A 194 3.64 15.50 4.32
C VAL A 194 2.96 16.71 3.68
N GLY A 195 3.76 17.59 3.07
CA GLY A 195 3.28 18.69 2.26
C GLY A 195 3.20 18.30 0.80
N ALA A 196 2.13 18.69 0.09
CA ALA A 196 2.01 18.56 -1.35
C ALA A 196 1.46 19.84 -1.95
N ALA A 197 2.17 20.46 -2.90
CA ALA A 197 1.75 21.68 -3.56
C ALA A 197 1.86 21.54 -5.08
N PHE A 198 0.81 21.93 -5.78
CA PHE A 198 0.77 22.08 -7.24
C PHE A 198 0.85 23.56 -7.58
N ASP A 199 1.87 23.96 -8.36
CA ASP A 199 2.15 25.35 -8.72
C ASP A 199 1.40 25.84 -9.97
N GLY A 200 0.60 24.97 -10.59
CA GLY A 200 -0.05 25.17 -11.90
C GLY A 200 0.59 24.34 -13.02
N THR A 201 1.74 23.72 -12.77
CA THR A 201 2.46 22.89 -13.74
C THR A 201 2.88 21.54 -13.20
N ALA A 202 3.34 21.49 -11.95
CA ALA A 202 3.88 20.28 -11.34
C ALA A 202 3.56 20.19 -9.84
N TRP A 203 3.55 18.96 -9.32
CA TRP A 203 3.49 18.68 -7.89
C TRP A 203 4.89 18.72 -7.28
N THR A 204 5.03 19.45 -6.16
CA THR A 204 6.12 19.30 -5.21
C THR A 204 5.58 18.57 -3.98
N VAL A 205 6.22 17.50 -3.57
CA VAL A 205 5.86 16.74 -2.35
C VAL A 205 7.09 16.63 -1.45
N ALA A 206 6.93 16.94 -0.16
CA ALA A 206 8.02 16.97 0.81
C ALA A 206 7.57 16.38 2.16
N PRO A 207 8.53 15.86 2.99
CA PRO A 207 8.24 15.34 4.34
C PRO A 207 8.05 16.45 5.38
N GLU A 208 7.58 17.62 4.96
CA GLU A 208 7.41 18.82 5.76
C GLU A 208 6.28 19.69 5.19
N ALA A 209 5.84 20.66 5.96
CA ALA A 209 4.88 21.66 5.48
C ALA A 209 5.53 22.50 4.36
N LEU A 210 4.82 22.69 3.26
CA LEU A 210 5.22 23.60 2.19
C LEU A 210 4.58 24.98 2.42
N ASP A 211 5.36 26.03 2.19
CA ASP A 211 4.85 27.39 2.25
C ASP A 211 4.02 27.67 0.97
N ALA A 212 2.72 27.45 1.10
CA ALA A 212 1.77 27.66 0.02
C ALA A 212 0.49 28.29 0.59
N PRO A 213 -0.05 29.34 -0.09
CA PRO A 213 -1.31 29.95 0.33
C PRO A 213 -2.46 28.93 0.22
N ASP A 214 -3.48 29.13 1.02
CA ASP A 214 -4.73 28.35 1.00
C ASP A 214 -4.53 26.82 1.13
N THR A 215 -3.54 26.40 1.94
CA THR A 215 -3.23 24.98 2.16
C THR A 215 -4.35 24.27 2.88
N CYS A 216 -4.95 23.26 2.24
CA CYS A 216 -5.91 22.36 2.86
C CYS A 216 -5.20 21.44 3.86
N GLN A 217 -5.56 21.53 5.13
CA GLN A 217 -4.99 20.72 6.19
C GLN A 217 -5.89 19.52 6.45
N ILE A 218 -5.27 18.33 6.47
CA ILE A 218 -5.89 17.05 6.83
C ILE A 218 -5.06 16.48 7.97
N ARG A 219 -5.66 16.36 9.16
CA ARG A 219 -4.98 16.01 10.41
C ARG A 219 -5.63 14.81 11.05
N GLY A 220 -4.84 13.98 11.71
CA GLY A 220 -5.29 12.82 12.49
C GLY A 220 -4.10 12.08 13.09
N ASP A 221 -4.37 10.95 13.72
CA ASP A 221 -3.33 9.99 14.08
C ASP A 221 -2.75 9.32 12.82
N ASP A 222 -1.68 8.55 12.96
CA ASP A 222 -0.96 7.94 11.84
C ASP A 222 -1.86 7.05 10.98
N SER A 223 -2.67 6.19 11.62
CA SER A 223 -3.52 5.24 10.91
C SER A 223 -4.60 5.93 10.04
N PRO A 224 -5.44 6.84 10.54
CA PRO A 224 -6.43 7.50 9.68
C PRO A 224 -5.79 8.33 8.56
N VAL A 225 -4.67 9.02 8.80
CA VAL A 225 -3.99 9.77 7.74
C VAL A 225 -3.42 8.80 6.67
N ALA A 226 -2.82 7.68 7.07
CA ALA A 226 -2.34 6.65 6.15
C ALA A 226 -3.49 6.02 5.33
N LEU A 227 -4.59 5.67 5.99
CA LEU A 227 -5.80 5.13 5.33
C LEU A 227 -6.42 6.14 4.36
N PHE A 228 -6.40 7.42 4.69
CA PHE A 228 -6.86 8.50 3.80
C PHE A 228 -5.96 8.63 2.56
N ILE A 229 -4.64 8.63 2.72
CA ILE A 229 -3.68 8.66 1.60
C ILE A 229 -3.95 7.49 0.64
N MET A 230 -4.21 6.30 1.18
CA MET A 230 -4.49 5.10 0.37
C MET A 230 -5.96 4.99 -0.08
N GLY A 231 -6.81 5.98 0.24
CA GLY A 231 -8.21 6.03 -0.21
C GLY A 231 -9.14 5.00 0.47
N ARG A 232 -8.76 4.48 1.63
CA ARG A 232 -9.55 3.52 2.40
C ARG A 232 -10.61 4.19 3.28
N ILE A 233 -10.44 5.48 3.56
CA ILE A 233 -11.43 6.31 4.28
C ILE A 233 -11.61 7.65 3.56
N GLY A 234 -12.78 8.26 3.71
CA GLY A 234 -13.11 9.57 3.16
C GLY A 234 -12.77 10.74 4.10
N THR A 235 -13.02 11.94 3.62
CA THR A 235 -12.81 13.20 4.36
C THR A 235 -13.80 13.41 5.52
N ASP A 236 -14.83 12.60 5.61
CA ASP A 236 -15.88 12.59 6.63
C ASP A 236 -15.60 11.58 7.75
N HIS A 237 -14.45 10.89 7.71
CA HIS A 237 -14.07 9.97 8.77
C HIS A 237 -13.89 10.71 10.11
N PRO A 238 -14.47 10.22 11.24
CA PRO A 238 -14.49 10.93 12.52
C PRO A 238 -13.09 11.22 13.10
N ASP A 239 -12.10 10.39 12.76
CA ASP A 239 -10.72 10.53 13.24
C ASP A 239 -9.86 11.48 12.36
N LEU A 240 -10.48 12.16 11.39
CA LEU A 240 -9.82 13.19 10.59
C LEU A 240 -10.40 14.58 10.88
N THR A 241 -9.52 15.55 11.01
CA THR A 241 -9.87 16.98 11.02
C THR A 241 -9.43 17.59 9.69
N VAL A 242 -10.39 18.17 8.97
CA VAL A 242 -10.16 18.73 7.63
C VAL A 242 -10.53 20.22 7.63
N SER A 243 -9.60 21.08 7.18
CA SER A 243 -9.82 22.53 7.15
C SER A 243 -10.72 22.99 6.00
N ASP A 244 -10.68 22.31 4.86
CA ASP A 244 -11.50 22.56 3.67
C ASP A 244 -11.96 21.23 3.05
N LEU A 245 -13.22 20.87 3.28
CA LEU A 245 -13.80 19.63 2.75
C LEU A 245 -13.91 19.62 1.22
N ALA A 246 -14.13 20.77 0.58
CA ALA A 246 -14.28 20.83 -0.87
C ALA A 246 -12.94 20.57 -1.58
N VAL A 247 -11.86 21.10 -1.04
CA VAL A 247 -10.50 20.84 -1.52
C VAL A 247 -10.07 19.42 -1.19
N ALA A 248 -10.27 18.96 0.05
CA ALA A 248 -9.86 17.63 0.50
C ALA A 248 -10.50 16.48 -0.31
N ARG A 249 -11.79 16.62 -0.69
CA ARG A 249 -12.50 15.62 -1.53
C ARG A 249 -11.87 15.41 -2.90
N ARG A 250 -11.05 16.36 -3.38
CA ARG A 250 -10.34 16.25 -4.65
C ARG A 250 -9.02 15.49 -4.54
N PHE A 251 -8.51 15.28 -3.33
CA PHE A 251 -7.19 14.68 -3.09
C PHE A 251 -7.00 13.39 -3.89
N LYS A 252 -7.96 12.45 -3.82
CA LYS A 252 -7.86 11.15 -4.51
C LYS A 252 -8.01 11.23 -6.04
N ARG A 253 -8.46 12.35 -6.58
CA ARG A 253 -8.42 12.59 -8.03
C ARG A 253 -7.01 12.95 -8.50
N TYR A 254 -6.21 13.56 -7.63
CA TYR A 254 -4.84 14.00 -7.90
C TYR A 254 -3.82 12.91 -7.56
N PHE A 255 -4.09 12.15 -6.52
CA PHE A 255 -3.27 11.03 -6.04
C PHE A 255 -4.12 9.75 -5.95
N PRO A 256 -4.52 9.19 -7.11
CA PRO A 256 -5.27 7.94 -7.12
C PRO A 256 -4.40 6.85 -6.48
N GLY A 257 -4.96 6.13 -5.52
CA GLY A 257 -4.28 5.00 -4.90
C GLY A 257 -4.79 3.69 -5.48
N PRO A 258 -4.07 2.60 -5.25
CA PRO A 258 -4.52 1.26 -5.58
C PRO A 258 -5.73 0.87 -4.75
#